data_4254195e6967a3dba9d7c086ec659b53
#
_entry.id   4254195e6967a3dba9d7c086ec659b53
#
_cell.length_a   1.000
_cell.length_b   1.000
_cell.length_c   1.000
_cell.angle_alpha   90.00
_cell.angle_beta   90.00
_cell.angle_gamma   90.00
#
_symmetry.space_group_name_H-M   'P 1'
#
loop_
_entity.id
_entity.type
_entity.pdbx_description
1 polymer ?
#
loop_
_entity_poly.entity_id
_entity_poly.type
_entity_poly.pdbx_seq_one_letter_code
_entity_poly.pdbx_strand_id
1 'polypeptide(L)'
;MPPGRADSGLRAAITIRERWPQTRVLVLSQFLEERYPLDLIGDDASGVGYLLKMRVADVASFADAVRRVALGGSALDPAVVALMVGRRRRDDPLEQLTARERAVLSLMAEGKSNHGVARELEVSPAAVEKHHVARRRSEAYADAFDAR
;
A
#
# COMPACT_ATOMS: atom_id res chain seq x y z
N MET A 1 -13.52 -25.40 -8.40
CA MET A 1 -14.50 -24.35 -8.71
C MET A 1 -13.96 -23.48 -9.83
N PRO A 2 -14.68 -23.21 -10.89
CA PRO A 2 -14.22 -22.24 -11.88
C PRO A 2 -14.15 -20.86 -11.24
N PRO A 3 -13.14 -20.02 -11.55
CA PRO A 3 -13.06 -18.66 -11.05
C PRO A 3 -14.31 -17.91 -11.47
N GLY A 4 -14.96 -17.25 -10.52
CA GLY A 4 -16.22 -16.56 -10.75
C GLY A 4 -16.09 -15.47 -11.81
N ARG A 5 -17.15 -15.21 -12.56
CA ARG A 5 -17.23 -14.17 -13.61
C ARG A 5 -16.86 -12.76 -13.17
N ALA A 6 -16.81 -12.50 -11.85
CA ALA A 6 -16.39 -11.22 -11.29
C ALA A 6 -14.90 -10.91 -11.52
N ASP A 7 -14.03 -11.93 -11.51
CA ASP A 7 -12.58 -11.78 -11.68
C ASP A 7 -12.15 -11.40 -13.11
N SER A 8 -12.93 -11.79 -14.11
CA SER A 8 -12.52 -11.64 -15.52
C SER A 8 -12.41 -10.17 -15.95
N GLY A 9 -13.32 -9.31 -15.48
CA GLY A 9 -13.31 -7.87 -15.79
C GLY A 9 -12.13 -7.14 -15.16
N LEU A 10 -11.80 -7.46 -13.90
CA LEU A 10 -10.68 -6.87 -13.20
C LEU A 10 -9.33 -7.31 -13.78
N ARG A 11 -9.18 -8.58 -14.12
CA ARG A 11 -7.99 -9.07 -14.83
C ARG A 11 -7.81 -8.41 -16.19
N ALA A 12 -8.90 -8.25 -16.94
CA ALA A 12 -8.87 -7.52 -18.21
C ALA A 12 -8.42 -6.06 -18.00
N ALA A 13 -8.95 -5.39 -16.97
CA ALA A 13 -8.58 -4.01 -16.64
C ALA A 13 -7.07 -3.89 -16.30
N ILE A 14 -6.53 -4.80 -15.49
CA ILE A 14 -5.11 -4.86 -15.16
C ILE A 14 -4.28 -5.08 -16.43
N THR A 15 -4.64 -6.07 -17.25
CA THR A 15 -3.94 -6.35 -18.52
C THR A 15 -3.96 -5.16 -19.48
N ILE A 16 -5.09 -4.43 -19.56
CA ILE A 16 -5.20 -3.22 -20.38
C ILE A 16 -4.23 -2.15 -19.91
N ARG A 17 -4.13 -1.93 -18.61
CA ARG A 17 -3.19 -0.93 -18.06
C ARG A 17 -1.74 -1.28 -18.31
N GLU A 18 -1.40 -2.56 -18.18
CA GLU A 18 -0.04 -3.06 -18.43
C GLU A 18 0.36 -2.91 -19.91
N ARG A 19 -0.54 -3.27 -20.83
CA ARG A 19 -0.25 -3.24 -22.27
C ARG A 19 -0.41 -1.87 -22.89
N TRP A 20 -1.32 -1.07 -22.40
CA TRP A 20 -1.66 0.26 -22.92
C TRP A 20 -1.76 1.28 -21.77
N PRO A 21 -0.62 1.74 -21.22
CA PRO A 21 -0.58 2.64 -20.07
C PRO A 21 -1.34 3.96 -20.26
N GLN A 22 -1.54 4.37 -21.52
CA GLN A 22 -2.31 5.59 -21.84
C GLN A 22 -3.83 5.39 -21.77
N THR A 23 -4.29 4.15 -21.73
CA THR A 23 -5.73 3.84 -21.65
C THR A 23 -6.23 4.09 -20.23
N ARG A 24 -7.25 4.92 -20.11
CA ARG A 24 -7.92 5.19 -18.83
C ARG A 24 -8.93 4.09 -18.54
N VAL A 25 -8.99 3.64 -17.30
CA VAL A 25 -9.82 2.50 -16.92
C VAL A 25 -10.71 2.85 -15.75
N LEU A 26 -12.01 2.68 -15.91
CA LEU A 26 -13.00 2.79 -14.84
C LEU A 26 -13.69 1.44 -14.64
N VAL A 27 -13.51 0.86 -13.48
CA VAL A 27 -14.15 -0.40 -13.08
C VAL A 27 -15.41 -0.12 -12.27
N LEU A 28 -16.48 -0.80 -12.61
CA LEU A 28 -17.71 -0.86 -11.83
C LEU A 28 -17.86 -2.28 -11.27
N SER A 29 -17.69 -2.42 -9.97
CA SER A 29 -17.83 -3.72 -9.30
C SER A 29 -19.09 -3.79 -8.44
N GLN A 30 -19.67 -4.97 -8.34
CA GLN A 30 -20.78 -5.23 -7.43
C GLN A 30 -20.29 -5.44 -6.00
N PHE A 31 -19.10 -6.01 -5.85
CA PHE A 31 -18.49 -6.35 -4.56
C PHE A 31 -17.10 -5.75 -4.46
N LEU A 32 -16.70 -5.40 -3.24
CA LEU A 32 -15.34 -4.99 -2.94
C LEU A 32 -14.49 -6.24 -2.70
N GLU A 33 -13.54 -6.49 -3.59
CA GLU A 33 -12.52 -7.52 -3.41
C GLU A 33 -11.24 -6.86 -2.92
N GLU A 34 -10.60 -7.42 -1.88
CA GLU A 34 -9.47 -6.76 -1.23
C GLU A 34 -8.22 -6.70 -2.12
N ARG A 35 -7.99 -7.72 -2.94
CA ARG A 35 -6.74 -7.87 -3.69
C ARG A 35 -6.73 -7.09 -5.00
N TYR A 36 -7.71 -7.30 -5.83
CA TYR A 36 -7.72 -6.80 -7.21
C TYR A 36 -7.75 -5.27 -7.37
N PRO A 37 -8.46 -4.49 -6.53
CA PRO A 37 -8.39 -3.05 -6.61
C PRO A 37 -6.98 -2.52 -6.40
N LEU A 38 -6.23 -3.14 -5.49
CA LEU A 38 -4.86 -2.76 -5.18
C LEU A 38 -3.91 -3.08 -6.34
N ASP A 39 -4.08 -4.23 -6.97
CA ASP A 39 -3.29 -4.63 -8.15
C ASP A 39 -3.62 -3.73 -9.37
N LEU A 40 -4.88 -3.34 -9.54
CA LEU A 40 -5.31 -2.43 -10.60
C LEU A 40 -4.74 -1.02 -10.44
N ILE A 41 -4.76 -0.48 -9.21
CA ILE A 41 -4.31 0.88 -8.92
C ILE A 41 -2.78 0.94 -8.91
N GLY A 42 -2.12 -0.05 -8.32
CA GLY A 42 -0.66 -0.07 -8.16
C GLY A 42 -0.18 1.13 -7.33
N ASP A 43 0.96 1.68 -7.73
CA ASP A 43 1.56 2.86 -7.06
C ASP A 43 1.02 4.19 -7.58
N ASP A 44 0.38 4.18 -8.78
CA ASP A 44 -0.19 5.36 -9.41
C ASP A 44 -1.66 5.16 -9.78
N ALA A 45 -2.52 5.94 -9.13
CA ALA A 45 -3.96 5.95 -9.36
C ALA A 45 -4.39 6.81 -10.56
N SER A 46 -3.47 7.46 -11.27
CA SER A 46 -3.77 8.34 -12.40
C SER A 46 -4.50 7.60 -13.51
N GLY A 47 -5.62 8.13 -13.94
CA GLY A 47 -6.44 7.53 -15.00
C GLY A 47 -7.13 6.23 -14.60
N VAL A 48 -7.31 6.00 -13.28
CA VAL A 48 -7.97 4.81 -12.75
C VAL A 48 -9.21 5.20 -11.97
N GLY A 49 -10.29 4.49 -12.22
CA GLY A 49 -11.47 4.51 -11.40
C GLY A 49 -11.86 3.13 -10.90
N TYR A 50 -12.32 3.06 -9.67
CA TYR A 50 -12.95 1.87 -9.10
C TYR A 50 -14.13 2.29 -8.25
N LEU A 51 -15.33 1.98 -8.71
CA LEU A 51 -16.58 2.33 -8.06
C LEU A 51 -17.38 1.08 -7.71
N LEU A 52 -18.06 1.11 -6.58
CA LEU A 52 -19.04 0.08 -6.21
C LEU A 52 -20.40 0.46 -6.80
N LYS A 53 -21.01 -0.46 -7.56
CA LYS A 53 -22.32 -0.23 -8.23
C LYS A 53 -23.39 0.26 -7.26
N MET A 54 -23.41 -0.29 -6.03
CA MET A 54 -24.37 0.06 -4.99
C MET A 54 -24.20 1.49 -4.45
N ARG A 55 -23.05 2.12 -4.69
CA ARG A 55 -22.75 3.49 -4.22
C ARG A 55 -22.78 4.54 -5.32
N VAL A 56 -23.01 4.13 -6.55
CA VAL A 56 -23.28 5.05 -7.65
C VAL A 56 -24.72 5.55 -7.50
N ALA A 57 -24.87 6.70 -6.85
CA ALA A 57 -26.18 7.21 -6.45
C ALA A 57 -27.03 7.69 -7.64
N ASP A 58 -26.37 8.28 -8.65
CA ASP A 58 -27.02 8.89 -9.80
C ASP A 58 -26.10 8.97 -11.02
N VAL A 59 -26.70 9.24 -12.18
CA VAL A 59 -26.00 9.33 -13.47
C VAL A 59 -25.02 10.51 -13.51
N ALA A 60 -25.33 11.62 -12.85
CA ALA A 60 -24.46 12.80 -12.87
C ALA A 60 -23.14 12.51 -12.13
N SER A 61 -23.22 11.93 -10.94
CA SER A 61 -22.04 11.50 -10.17
C SER A 61 -21.19 10.48 -10.94
N PHE A 62 -21.83 9.55 -11.66
CA PHE A 62 -21.12 8.61 -12.51
C PHE A 62 -20.42 9.31 -13.68
N ALA A 63 -21.11 10.21 -14.37
CA ALA A 63 -20.54 10.97 -15.49
C ALA A 63 -19.34 11.82 -15.04
N ASP A 64 -19.38 12.40 -13.84
CA ASP A 64 -18.26 13.15 -13.27
C ASP A 64 -17.06 12.26 -12.93
N ALA A 65 -17.29 11.05 -12.45
CA ALA A 65 -16.25 10.07 -12.24
C ALA A 65 -15.58 9.68 -13.57
N VAL A 66 -16.37 9.42 -14.61
CA VAL A 66 -15.86 9.12 -15.97
C VAL A 66 -15.00 10.27 -16.50
N ARG A 67 -15.47 11.52 -16.40
CA ARG A 67 -14.72 12.71 -16.86
C ARG A 67 -13.40 12.84 -16.10
N ARG A 68 -13.41 12.68 -14.77
CA ARG A 68 -12.21 12.75 -13.94
C ARG A 68 -11.16 11.75 -14.36
N VAL A 69 -11.56 10.49 -14.54
CA VAL A 69 -10.65 9.42 -14.99
C VAL A 69 -10.14 9.69 -16.41
N ALA A 70 -11.03 10.12 -17.33
CA ALA A 70 -10.66 10.45 -18.71
C ALA A 70 -9.60 11.57 -18.78
N LEU A 71 -9.65 12.55 -17.89
CA LEU A 71 -8.69 13.64 -17.78
C LEU A 71 -7.39 13.24 -17.04
N GLY A 72 -7.24 11.98 -16.67
CA GLY A 72 -6.05 11.48 -15.99
C GLY A 72 -6.11 11.53 -14.46
N GLY A 73 -7.22 12.00 -13.88
CA GLY A 73 -7.47 11.91 -12.45
C GLY A 73 -7.91 10.53 -12.00
N SER A 74 -8.31 10.39 -10.75
CA SER A 74 -8.83 9.14 -10.19
C SER A 74 -10.24 9.30 -9.66
N ALA A 75 -10.98 8.18 -9.65
CA ALA A 75 -12.31 8.09 -9.05
C ALA A 75 -12.42 6.79 -8.26
N LEU A 76 -12.09 6.85 -6.97
CA LEU A 76 -12.02 5.68 -6.12
C LEU A 76 -13.14 5.71 -5.07
N ASP A 77 -13.81 4.57 -4.89
CA ASP A 77 -14.74 4.39 -3.78
C ASP A 77 -13.99 4.53 -2.44
N PRO A 78 -14.58 5.19 -1.41
CA PRO A 78 -13.95 5.34 -0.11
C PRO A 78 -13.48 4.03 0.53
N ALA A 79 -14.19 2.93 0.29
CA ALA A 79 -13.78 1.61 0.78
C ALA A 79 -12.49 1.12 0.10
N VAL A 80 -12.29 1.43 -1.17
CA VAL A 80 -11.03 1.13 -1.89
C VAL A 80 -9.88 1.97 -1.33
N VAL A 81 -10.13 3.25 -1.05
CA VAL A 81 -9.13 4.12 -0.42
C VAL A 81 -8.72 3.58 0.96
N ALA A 82 -9.68 3.11 1.76
CA ALA A 82 -9.40 2.50 3.05
C ALA A 82 -8.53 1.24 2.93
N LEU A 83 -8.75 0.40 1.92
CA LEU A 83 -7.88 -0.76 1.62
C LEU A 83 -6.45 -0.34 1.27
N MET A 84 -6.29 0.71 0.46
CA MET A 84 -4.97 1.23 0.07
C MET A 84 -4.19 1.72 1.29
N VAL A 85 -4.84 2.49 2.17
CA VAL A 85 -4.23 2.97 3.41
C VAL A 85 -3.88 1.81 4.35
N GLY A 86 -4.76 0.82 4.47
CA GLY A 86 -4.52 -0.37 5.28
C GLY A 86 -3.34 -1.20 4.76
N ARG A 87 -3.17 -1.32 3.44
CA ARG A 87 -2.02 -2.02 2.83
C ARG A 87 -0.72 -1.29 3.15
N ARG A 88 -0.64 0.02 2.91
CA ARG A 88 0.56 0.82 3.21
C ARG A 88 1.01 0.67 4.65
N ARG A 89 0.08 0.62 5.60
CA ARG A 89 0.41 0.37 7.02
C ARG A 89 0.94 -1.03 7.27
N ARG A 90 0.38 -2.07 6.61
CA ARG A 90 0.87 -3.45 6.75
C ARG A 90 2.23 -3.66 6.10
N ASP A 91 2.50 -2.95 5.01
CA ASP A 91 3.75 -3.04 4.27
C ASP A 91 4.84 -2.11 4.84
N ASP A 92 4.50 -1.25 5.81
CA ASP A 92 5.48 -0.43 6.53
C ASP A 92 6.31 -1.32 7.47
N PRO A 93 7.62 -1.49 7.20
CA PRO A 93 8.50 -2.31 8.04
C PRO A 93 8.53 -1.85 9.49
N LEU A 94 8.30 -0.56 9.76
CA LEU A 94 8.28 0.00 11.11
C LEU A 94 7.04 -0.41 11.89
N GLU A 95 5.90 -0.58 11.21
CA GLU A 95 4.66 -1.06 11.84
C GLU A 95 4.74 -2.54 12.24
N GLN A 96 5.63 -3.32 11.58
CA GLN A 96 5.87 -4.72 11.90
C GLN A 96 6.82 -4.92 13.09
N LEU A 97 7.47 -3.85 13.56
CA LEU A 97 8.38 -3.91 14.69
C LEU A 97 7.63 -4.00 16.02
N THR A 98 8.10 -4.88 16.88
CA THR A 98 7.70 -4.87 18.29
C THR A 98 8.10 -3.55 18.96
N ALA A 99 7.45 -3.19 20.05
CA ALA A 99 7.80 -1.99 20.82
C ALA A 99 9.30 -1.97 21.22
N ARG A 100 9.86 -3.14 21.51
CA ARG A 100 11.28 -3.28 21.88
C ARG A 100 12.21 -3.04 20.68
N GLU A 101 11.92 -3.60 19.53
CA GLU A 101 12.68 -3.38 18.29
C GLU A 101 12.62 -1.92 17.84
N ARG A 102 11.48 -1.28 17.99
CA ARG A 102 11.31 0.14 17.69
C ARG A 102 12.14 1.02 18.63
N ALA A 103 12.19 0.70 19.93
CA ALA A 103 13.02 1.42 20.89
C ALA A 103 14.52 1.27 20.59
N VAL A 104 14.99 0.06 20.22
CA VAL A 104 16.37 -0.17 19.80
C VAL A 104 16.71 0.66 18.57
N LEU A 105 15.86 0.65 17.55
CA LEU A 105 16.07 1.43 16.32
C LEU A 105 16.11 2.93 16.57
N SER A 106 15.23 3.46 17.42
CA SER A 106 15.20 4.88 17.78
C SER A 106 16.52 5.32 18.39
N LEU A 107 17.03 4.55 19.37
CA LEU A 107 18.29 4.86 20.02
C LEU A 107 19.50 4.74 19.09
N MET A 108 19.47 3.80 18.14
CA MET A 108 20.48 3.70 17.09
C MET A 108 20.44 4.87 16.12
N ALA A 109 19.25 5.34 15.75
CA ALA A 109 19.07 6.53 14.91
C ALA A 109 19.61 7.81 15.59
N GLU A 110 19.60 7.86 16.92
CA GLU A 110 20.26 8.90 17.73
C GLU A 110 21.80 8.76 17.76
N GLY A 111 22.36 7.76 17.08
CA GLY A 111 23.82 7.52 17.02
C GLY A 111 24.38 6.74 18.20
N LYS A 112 23.55 6.11 19.03
CA LYS A 112 24.03 5.32 20.17
C LYS A 112 24.64 3.99 19.70
N SER A 113 25.75 3.60 20.31
CA SER A 113 26.36 2.29 20.08
C SER A 113 25.51 1.17 20.71
N ASN A 114 25.73 -0.08 20.28
CA ASN A 114 25.04 -1.25 20.86
C ASN A 114 25.16 -1.32 22.39
N HIS A 115 26.32 -0.92 22.94
CA HIS A 115 26.55 -0.82 24.40
C HIS A 115 25.73 0.31 25.03
N GLY A 116 25.59 1.46 24.34
CA GLY A 116 24.76 2.58 24.77
C GLY A 116 23.28 2.22 24.79
N VAL A 117 22.81 1.56 23.74
CA VAL A 117 21.43 1.04 23.65
C VAL A 117 21.16 -0.01 24.74
N ALA A 118 22.08 -0.97 24.93
CA ALA A 118 21.97 -2.00 25.96
C ALA A 118 21.82 -1.43 27.36
N ARG A 119 22.61 -0.42 27.69
CA ARG A 119 22.56 0.28 28.98
C ARG A 119 21.24 1.03 29.19
N GLU A 120 20.76 1.72 28.18
CA GLU A 120 19.53 2.54 28.28
C GLU A 120 18.27 1.68 28.35
N LEU A 121 18.26 0.55 27.67
CA LEU A 121 17.16 -0.40 27.70
C LEU A 121 17.26 -1.45 28.81
N GLU A 122 18.33 -1.39 29.65
CA GLU A 122 18.61 -2.34 30.73
C GLU A 122 18.63 -3.80 30.26
N VAL A 123 19.29 -4.05 29.12
CA VAL A 123 19.47 -5.38 28.52
C VAL A 123 20.92 -5.69 28.27
N SER A 124 21.21 -6.96 27.96
CA SER A 124 22.58 -7.35 27.56
C SER A 124 22.89 -6.88 26.13
N PRO A 125 24.13 -6.54 25.77
CA PRO A 125 24.56 -6.25 24.41
C PRO A 125 24.16 -7.36 23.42
N ALA A 126 24.24 -8.63 23.82
CA ALA A 126 23.82 -9.78 23.04
C ALA A 126 22.30 -9.75 22.73
N ALA A 127 21.46 -9.22 23.64
CA ALA A 127 20.05 -9.04 23.40
C ALA A 127 19.79 -7.94 22.37
N VAL A 128 20.58 -6.87 22.35
CA VAL A 128 20.52 -5.82 21.32
C VAL A 128 20.89 -6.42 19.95
N GLU A 129 21.93 -7.24 19.86
CA GLU A 129 22.33 -7.91 18.61
C GLU A 129 21.25 -8.85 18.09
N LYS A 130 20.57 -9.58 18.97
CA LYS A 130 19.46 -10.47 18.58
C LYS A 130 18.28 -9.68 17.96
N HIS A 131 18.07 -8.46 18.39
CA HIS A 131 17.09 -7.54 17.81
C HIS A 131 17.59 -6.87 16.51
N HIS A 132 18.87 -7.02 16.14
CA HIS A 132 19.44 -6.61 14.85
C HIS A 132 18.87 -7.39 13.64
N VAL A 133 18.15 -8.47 13.84
CA VAL A 133 17.45 -9.16 12.74
C VAL A 133 16.41 -8.24 12.10
N ALA A 134 15.89 -7.28 12.85
CA ALA A 134 15.10 -6.17 12.31
C ALA A 134 15.92 -5.28 11.35
N ARG A 135 17.24 -5.18 11.49
CA ARG A 135 18.13 -4.39 10.64
C ARG A 135 18.14 -4.86 9.18
N ARG A 136 18.10 -6.17 8.90
CA ARG A 136 18.01 -6.67 7.51
C ARG A 136 16.69 -6.33 6.82
N ARG A 137 15.63 -6.09 7.59
CA ARG A 137 14.36 -5.57 7.06
C ARG A 137 14.39 -4.05 6.86
N SER A 138 15.22 -3.33 7.61
CA SER A 138 15.36 -1.87 7.51
C SER A 138 16.48 -1.42 6.57
N GLU A 139 17.37 -2.30 6.11
CA GLU A 139 18.32 -1.99 5.03
C GLU A 139 17.59 -1.67 3.72
N ALA A 140 16.44 -2.29 3.48
CA ALA A 140 15.51 -1.87 2.43
C ALA A 140 14.94 -0.44 2.64
N TYR A 141 15.05 0.10 3.84
CA TYR A 141 14.57 1.44 4.20
C TYR A 141 15.67 2.51 4.05
N ALA A 142 16.93 2.14 4.26
CA ALA A 142 18.07 3.04 4.04
C ALA A 142 18.20 3.39 2.55
N ASP A 143 17.99 2.43 1.66
CA ASP A 143 17.98 2.64 0.21
C ASP A 143 16.81 3.54 -0.25
N ALA A 144 15.70 3.55 0.47
CA ALA A 144 14.55 4.41 0.18
C ALA A 144 14.73 5.86 0.71
N PHE A 145 15.63 6.08 1.67
CA PHE A 145 15.90 7.40 2.26
C PHE A 145 17.05 8.13 1.58
N ASP A 146 17.99 7.38 0.99
CA ASP A 146 19.17 7.94 0.26
C ASP A 146 18.85 8.26 -1.21
N ALA A 147 17.64 7.93 -1.68
CA ALA A 147 17.16 8.23 -3.04
C ALA A 147 16.33 9.53 -3.15
N ARG A 148 16.49 10.47 -2.21
CA ARG A 148 15.88 11.82 -2.28
C ARG A 148 16.93 12.91 -2.44
#